data_a57269d0612fa272aab3f379a97e000e
#
_entry.id   a57269d0612fa272aab3f379a97e000e
#
_cell.length_a   1.000
_cell.length_b   1.000
_cell.length_c   1.000
_cell.angle_alpha   90.00
_cell.angle_beta   90.00
_cell.angle_gamma   90.00
#
_symmetry.space_group_name_H-M   'P 1'
#
loop_
_entity.id
_entity.type
_entity.pdbx_description
1 polymer ?
#
loop_
_entity_poly.entity_id
_entity_poly.type
_entity_poly.pdbx_seq_one_letter_code
_entity_poly.pdbx_strand_id
1 'polypeptide(L)'
;IMNIMAQPYGDAAIAAMSIVNRFMMFVGSAMIGFGQGFQPVCSYCFGAGMYRRVKEACVFCIKVSTAVLFVFAVIGLIFSGNIVAVFRKDDMDVIRIGTLALRLQLCTLPLMGITVMGNMTPQSMGYGTWATVVSTARQGWFLIPLLLILTPAIGILGIQIAQPLADIGTTILAIWALRLIFKDLLLKEEMTE
;
A
#
# COMPACT_ATOMS: atom_id res chain seq x y z
N ILE A 1 6.59 -3.09 15.59
CA ILE A 1 5.35 -3.67 16.16
C ILE A 1 5.15 -5.10 15.65
N MET A 2 5.10 -5.36 14.33
CA MET A 2 4.90 -6.71 13.77
C MET A 2 5.90 -7.74 14.30
N ASN A 3 7.20 -7.42 14.36
CA ASN A 3 8.23 -8.33 14.90
C ASN A 3 8.04 -8.61 16.41
N ILE A 4 7.57 -7.60 17.17
CA ILE A 4 7.29 -7.79 18.61
C ILE A 4 6.10 -8.74 18.80
N MET A 5 5.07 -8.59 17.97
CA MET A 5 3.89 -9.47 18.00
C MET A 5 4.19 -10.90 17.50
N ALA A 6 5.24 -11.07 16.66
CA ALA A 6 5.69 -12.37 16.19
C ALA A 6 6.58 -13.10 17.20
N GLN A 7 7.12 -12.42 18.21
CA GLN A 7 8.03 -13.00 19.21
C GLN A 7 7.48 -14.27 19.92
N PRO A 8 6.21 -14.31 20.36
CA PRO A 8 5.66 -15.51 21.01
C PRO A 8 5.58 -16.75 20.11
N TYR A 9 5.69 -16.57 18.78
CA TYR A 9 5.58 -17.64 17.79
C TYR A 9 6.93 -18.18 17.30
N GLY A 10 8.02 -17.77 17.96
CA GLY A 10 9.39 -18.27 17.73
C GLY A 10 10.16 -17.51 16.64
N ASP A 11 11.45 -17.81 16.56
CA ASP A 11 12.41 -17.12 15.69
C ASP A 11 12.09 -17.31 14.21
N ALA A 12 11.52 -18.45 13.83
CA ALA A 12 11.09 -18.73 12.46
C ALA A 12 10.00 -17.75 11.98
N ALA A 13 9.06 -17.40 12.85
CA ALA A 13 8.00 -16.43 12.55
C ALA A 13 8.57 -15.03 12.36
N ILE A 14 9.49 -14.60 13.23
CA ILE A 14 10.16 -13.29 13.13
C ILE A 14 10.97 -13.20 11.84
N ALA A 15 11.74 -14.25 11.52
CA ALA A 15 12.54 -14.31 10.31
C ALA A 15 11.67 -14.23 9.05
N ALA A 16 10.59 -15.03 9.00
CA ALA A 16 9.64 -15.05 7.88
C ALA A 16 9.00 -13.68 7.65
N MET A 17 8.46 -13.05 8.70
CA MET A 17 7.84 -11.71 8.58
C MET A 17 8.85 -10.63 8.20
N SER A 18 10.10 -10.74 8.67
CA SER A 18 11.18 -9.81 8.29
C SER A 18 11.52 -9.91 6.80
N ILE A 19 11.57 -11.12 6.24
CA ILE A 19 11.80 -11.36 4.81
C ILE A 19 10.68 -10.73 3.98
N VAL A 20 9.42 -11.01 4.34
CA VAL A 20 8.25 -10.48 3.64
C VAL A 20 8.23 -8.96 3.69
N ASN A 21 8.51 -8.36 4.85
CA ASN A 21 8.57 -6.91 5.00
C ASN A 21 9.66 -6.28 4.14
N ARG A 22 10.85 -6.88 4.04
CA ARG A 22 11.93 -6.39 3.17
C ARG A 22 11.53 -6.42 1.70
N PHE A 23 10.89 -7.50 1.25
CA PHE A 23 10.38 -7.61 -0.12
C PHE A 23 9.33 -6.54 -0.40
N MET A 24 8.36 -6.36 0.49
CA MET A 24 7.32 -5.34 0.35
C MET A 24 7.87 -3.92 0.42
N MET A 25 8.91 -3.68 1.22
CA MET A 25 9.61 -2.39 1.28
C MET A 25 10.30 -2.05 -0.04
N PHE A 26 10.91 -3.05 -0.70
CA PHE A 26 11.52 -2.87 -2.03
C PHE A 26 10.47 -2.45 -3.07
N VAL A 27 9.35 -3.18 -3.16
CA VAL A 27 8.24 -2.83 -4.07
C VAL A 27 7.65 -1.47 -3.72
N GLY A 28 7.49 -1.18 -2.42
CA GLY A 28 7.00 0.10 -1.92
C GLY A 28 7.87 1.27 -2.32
N SER A 29 9.19 1.12 -2.24
CA SER A 29 10.14 2.16 -2.64
C SER A 29 10.06 2.49 -4.13
N ALA A 30 9.89 1.48 -4.98
CA ALA A 30 9.67 1.68 -6.42
C ALA A 30 8.37 2.45 -6.68
N MET A 31 7.30 2.14 -5.95
CA MET A 31 6.01 2.85 -6.05
C MET A 31 6.07 4.28 -5.54
N ILE A 32 6.82 4.55 -4.47
CA ILE A 32 7.06 5.90 -3.98
C ILE A 32 7.81 6.71 -5.04
N GLY A 33 8.85 6.14 -5.67
CA GLY A 33 9.57 6.78 -6.78
C GLY A 33 8.67 7.12 -7.96
N PHE A 34 7.77 6.21 -8.36
CA PHE A 34 6.76 6.47 -9.37
C PHE A 34 5.83 7.64 -8.99
N GLY A 35 5.35 7.65 -7.75
CA GLY A 35 4.50 8.73 -7.21
C GLY A 35 5.22 10.08 -7.16
N GLN A 36 6.50 10.11 -6.80
CA GLN A 36 7.31 11.32 -6.82
C GLN A 36 7.48 11.89 -8.24
N GLY A 37 7.57 11.03 -9.26
CA GLY A 37 7.57 11.47 -10.66
C GLY A 37 6.24 12.08 -11.11
N PHE A 38 5.12 11.65 -10.53
CA PHE A 38 3.79 12.23 -10.79
C PHE A 38 3.59 13.60 -10.12
N GLN A 39 4.17 13.85 -8.94
CA GLN A 39 3.92 15.07 -8.14
C GLN A 39 4.17 16.38 -8.90
N PRO A 40 5.29 16.58 -9.65
CA PRO A 40 5.53 17.82 -10.40
C PRO A 40 4.44 18.10 -11.44
N VAL A 41 3.97 17.06 -12.14
CA VAL A 41 2.90 17.19 -13.15
C VAL A 41 1.59 17.60 -12.49
N CYS A 42 1.25 16.96 -11.37
CA CYS A 42 0.04 17.27 -10.60
C CYS A 42 0.08 18.70 -10.05
N SER A 43 1.19 19.12 -9.43
CA SER A 43 1.37 20.47 -8.87
C SER A 43 1.29 21.55 -9.94
N TYR A 44 1.93 21.31 -11.11
CA TYR A 44 1.88 22.25 -12.22
C TYR A 44 0.45 22.43 -12.77
N CYS A 45 -0.24 21.32 -13.06
CA CYS A 45 -1.61 21.37 -13.54
C CYS A 45 -2.57 22.01 -12.54
N PHE A 46 -2.38 21.73 -11.26
CA PHE A 46 -3.17 22.33 -10.19
C PHE A 46 -2.95 23.85 -10.08
N GLY A 47 -1.67 24.30 -10.09
CA GLY A 47 -1.32 25.72 -10.05
C GLY A 47 -1.78 26.50 -11.28
N ALA A 48 -1.90 25.85 -12.43
CA ALA A 48 -2.42 26.42 -13.68
C ALA A 48 -3.96 26.41 -13.77
N GLY A 49 -4.68 25.92 -12.73
CA GLY A 49 -6.14 25.83 -12.73
C GLY A 49 -6.72 24.72 -13.60
N MET A 50 -5.88 23.84 -14.17
CA MET A 50 -6.29 22.75 -15.06
C MET A 50 -6.75 21.52 -14.27
N TYR A 51 -7.82 21.63 -13.50
CA TYR A 51 -8.26 20.60 -12.54
C TYR A 51 -8.67 19.29 -13.21
N ARG A 52 -9.27 19.36 -14.39
CA ARG A 52 -9.62 18.17 -15.18
C ARG A 52 -8.37 17.36 -15.57
N ARG A 53 -7.28 18.04 -15.94
CA ARG A 53 -6.00 17.38 -16.25
C ARG A 53 -5.37 16.73 -15.03
N VAL A 54 -5.50 17.34 -13.83
CA VAL A 54 -5.06 16.73 -12.57
C VAL A 54 -5.77 15.38 -12.35
N LYS A 55 -7.10 15.34 -12.52
CA LYS A 55 -7.89 14.13 -12.39
C LYS A 55 -7.50 13.07 -13.42
N GLU A 56 -7.38 13.46 -14.69
CA GLU A 56 -6.99 12.56 -15.79
C GLU A 56 -5.60 11.95 -15.54
N ALA A 57 -4.60 12.76 -15.16
CA ALA A 57 -3.26 12.32 -14.83
C ALA A 57 -3.24 11.35 -13.62
N CYS A 58 -3.99 11.68 -12.56
CA CYS A 58 -4.11 10.82 -11.39
C CYS A 58 -4.72 9.46 -11.76
N VAL A 59 -5.84 9.44 -12.49
CA VAL A 59 -6.50 8.20 -12.91
C VAL A 59 -5.61 7.38 -13.85
N PHE A 60 -4.88 8.03 -14.74
CA PHE A 60 -3.90 7.37 -15.61
C PHE A 60 -2.80 6.70 -14.78
N CYS A 61 -2.19 7.42 -13.83
CA CYS A 61 -1.16 6.88 -12.95
C CYS A 61 -1.68 5.72 -12.08
N ILE A 62 -2.92 5.80 -11.58
CA ILE A 62 -3.55 4.70 -10.85
C ILE A 62 -3.68 3.46 -11.75
N LYS A 63 -4.16 3.61 -12.98
CA LYS A 63 -4.32 2.49 -13.92
C LYS A 63 -2.98 1.84 -14.24
N VAL A 64 -1.97 2.64 -14.57
CA VAL A 64 -0.63 2.14 -14.91
C VAL A 64 0.01 1.44 -13.71
N SER A 65 0.01 2.08 -12.54
CA SER A 65 0.61 1.48 -11.34
C SER A 65 -0.11 0.20 -10.92
N THR A 66 -1.44 0.18 -10.96
CA THR A 66 -2.23 -1.02 -10.63
C THR A 66 -1.95 -2.16 -11.62
N ALA A 67 -1.87 -1.87 -12.92
CA ALA A 67 -1.55 -2.88 -13.94
C ALA A 67 -0.14 -3.46 -13.75
N VAL A 68 0.85 -2.62 -13.51
CA VAL A 68 2.24 -3.05 -13.25
C VAL A 68 2.30 -3.89 -11.97
N LEU A 69 1.70 -3.42 -10.88
CA LEU A 69 1.68 -4.16 -9.61
C LEU A 69 0.89 -5.47 -9.71
N PHE A 70 -0.15 -5.52 -10.53
CA PHE A 70 -0.89 -6.75 -10.80
C PHE A 70 0.01 -7.81 -11.48
N VAL A 71 0.79 -7.42 -12.48
CA VAL A 71 1.77 -8.31 -13.13
C VAL A 71 2.81 -8.79 -12.12
N PHE A 72 3.36 -7.88 -11.31
CA PHE A 72 4.29 -8.24 -10.23
C PHE A 72 3.66 -9.17 -9.19
N ALA A 73 2.39 -8.95 -8.84
CA ALA A 73 1.66 -9.82 -7.91
C ALA A 73 1.51 -11.24 -8.48
N VAL A 74 1.13 -11.39 -9.75
CA VAL A 74 0.98 -12.70 -10.40
C VAL A 74 2.33 -13.44 -10.44
N ILE A 75 3.40 -12.77 -10.87
CA ILE A 75 4.75 -13.36 -10.88
C ILE A 75 5.17 -13.74 -9.45
N GLY A 76 4.97 -12.84 -8.49
CA GLY A 76 5.30 -13.09 -7.09
C GLY A 76 4.52 -14.26 -6.48
N LEU A 77 3.23 -14.42 -6.82
CA LEU A 77 2.41 -15.54 -6.36
C LEU A 77 2.94 -16.89 -6.88
N ILE A 78 3.36 -16.95 -8.15
CA ILE A 78 3.93 -18.16 -8.76
C ILE A 78 5.25 -18.52 -8.07
N PHE A 79 6.13 -17.54 -7.87
CA PHE A 79 7.47 -17.74 -7.32
C PHE A 79 7.58 -17.49 -5.80
N SER A 80 6.47 -17.35 -5.09
CA SER A 80 6.45 -16.98 -3.66
C SER A 80 7.34 -17.85 -2.78
N GLY A 81 7.33 -19.16 -2.97
CA GLY A 81 8.19 -20.10 -2.23
C GLY A 81 9.68 -19.91 -2.55
N ASN A 82 10.01 -19.72 -3.82
CA ASN A 82 11.40 -19.51 -4.26
C ASN A 82 11.94 -18.17 -3.75
N ILE A 83 11.12 -17.12 -3.74
CA ILE A 83 11.50 -15.80 -3.20
C ILE A 83 11.90 -15.92 -1.74
N VAL A 84 11.08 -16.59 -0.91
CA VAL A 84 11.40 -16.79 0.51
C VAL A 84 12.63 -17.70 0.68
N ALA A 85 12.74 -18.76 -0.12
CA ALA A 85 13.87 -19.71 -0.07
C ALA A 85 15.22 -19.07 -0.45
N VAL A 86 15.22 -18.02 -1.30
CA VAL A 86 16.46 -17.27 -1.61
C VAL A 86 17.07 -16.63 -0.36
N PHE A 87 16.22 -16.18 0.58
CA PHE A 87 16.69 -15.52 1.80
C PHE A 87 17.08 -16.53 2.91
N ARG A 88 16.44 -17.69 2.95
CA ARG A 88 16.75 -18.73 3.96
C ARG A 88 16.36 -20.11 3.44
N LYS A 89 17.38 -20.91 3.05
CA LYS A 89 17.19 -22.22 2.43
C LYS A 89 17.01 -23.37 3.43
N ASP A 90 17.55 -23.19 4.64
CA ASP A 90 17.76 -24.30 5.59
C ASP A 90 16.64 -24.46 6.61
N ASP A 91 15.61 -23.60 6.57
CA ASP A 91 14.54 -23.59 7.57
C ASP A 91 13.17 -23.69 6.89
N MET A 92 12.62 -24.91 6.91
CA MET A 92 11.34 -25.22 6.27
C MET A 92 10.16 -24.48 6.91
N ASP A 93 10.23 -24.17 8.21
CA ASP A 93 9.18 -23.43 8.91
C ASP A 93 9.16 -21.97 8.46
N VAL A 94 10.34 -21.35 8.29
CA VAL A 94 10.45 -20.00 7.73
C VAL A 94 9.87 -19.93 6.31
N ILE A 95 10.18 -20.93 5.48
CA ILE A 95 9.67 -20.99 4.09
C ILE A 95 8.15 -21.12 4.10
N ARG A 96 7.59 -22.01 4.92
CA ARG A 96 6.14 -22.23 5.02
C ARG A 96 5.38 -20.96 5.48
N ILE A 97 5.82 -20.39 6.59
CA ILE A 97 5.21 -19.19 7.17
C ILE A 97 5.35 -17.99 6.24
N GLY A 98 6.57 -17.78 5.71
CA GLY A 98 6.89 -16.65 4.83
C GLY A 98 6.17 -16.72 3.49
N THR A 99 6.04 -17.92 2.90
CA THR A 99 5.32 -18.09 1.64
C THR A 99 3.85 -17.73 1.77
N LEU A 100 3.19 -18.16 2.88
CA LEU A 100 1.79 -17.81 3.12
C LEU A 100 1.62 -16.31 3.34
N ALA A 101 2.45 -15.71 4.19
CA ALA A 101 2.43 -14.28 4.46
C ALA A 101 2.66 -13.44 3.18
N LEU A 102 3.64 -13.85 2.36
CA LEU A 102 3.94 -13.19 1.10
C LEU A 102 2.77 -13.29 0.12
N ARG A 103 2.16 -14.47 -0.02
CA ARG A 103 0.98 -14.66 -0.88
C ARG A 103 -0.18 -13.77 -0.48
N LEU A 104 -0.48 -13.67 0.81
CA LEU A 104 -1.55 -12.81 1.31
C LEU A 104 -1.28 -11.33 0.98
N GLN A 105 -0.05 -10.87 1.14
CA GLN A 105 0.32 -9.48 0.80
C GLN A 105 0.32 -9.23 -0.71
N LEU A 106 0.74 -10.20 -1.52
CA LEU A 106 0.70 -10.08 -2.98
C LEU A 106 -0.72 -9.97 -3.53
N CYS A 107 -1.71 -10.59 -2.89
CA CYS A 107 -3.12 -10.43 -3.28
C CYS A 107 -3.61 -8.97 -3.16
N THR A 108 -3.11 -8.20 -2.20
CA THR A 108 -3.47 -6.79 -2.01
C THR A 108 -2.50 -5.83 -2.69
N LEU A 109 -1.40 -6.32 -3.24
CA LEU A 109 -0.37 -5.51 -3.87
C LEU A 109 -0.90 -4.55 -4.96
N PRO A 110 -1.83 -4.93 -5.86
CA PRO A 110 -2.38 -4.02 -6.86
C PRO A 110 -3.08 -2.80 -6.26
N LEU A 111 -3.65 -2.93 -5.05
CA LEU A 111 -4.33 -1.83 -4.35
C LEU A 111 -3.34 -0.74 -3.89
N MET A 112 -2.07 -1.08 -3.74
CA MET A 112 -1.04 -0.15 -3.34
C MET A 112 -0.89 1.03 -4.33
N GLY A 113 -1.13 0.79 -5.63
CA GLY A 113 -1.14 1.85 -6.64
C GLY A 113 -2.16 2.95 -6.31
N ILE A 114 -3.37 2.56 -5.93
CA ILE A 114 -4.44 3.49 -5.53
C ILE A 114 -4.06 4.25 -4.25
N THR A 115 -3.53 3.54 -3.27
CA THR A 115 -3.15 4.12 -1.97
C THR A 115 -2.03 5.14 -2.12
N VAL A 116 -0.99 4.84 -2.91
CA VAL A 116 0.13 5.75 -3.16
C VAL A 116 -0.33 6.99 -3.91
N MET A 117 -1.12 6.85 -4.98
CA MET A 117 -1.67 7.99 -5.71
C MET A 117 -2.65 8.79 -4.85
N GLY A 118 -3.46 8.11 -4.02
CA GLY A 118 -4.39 8.73 -3.08
C GLY A 118 -3.71 9.55 -1.98
N ASN A 119 -2.43 9.25 -1.68
CA ASN A 119 -1.60 10.05 -0.78
C ASN A 119 -0.86 11.17 -1.53
N MET A 120 -0.22 10.86 -2.66
CA MET A 120 0.64 11.79 -3.40
C MET A 120 -0.15 12.92 -4.09
N THR A 121 -1.38 12.65 -4.54
CA THR A 121 -2.24 13.65 -5.18
C THR A 121 -2.59 14.80 -4.23
N PRO A 122 -3.21 14.58 -3.06
CA PRO A 122 -3.47 15.66 -2.11
C PRO A 122 -2.20 16.35 -1.62
N GLN A 123 -1.11 15.59 -1.45
CA GLN A 123 0.18 16.15 -1.03
C GLN A 123 0.70 17.17 -2.06
N SER A 124 0.64 16.86 -3.36
CA SER A 124 1.12 17.74 -4.43
C SER A 124 0.25 18.98 -4.63
N MET A 125 -1.00 18.95 -4.21
CA MET A 125 -1.94 20.08 -4.26
C MET A 125 -1.96 20.94 -2.99
N GLY A 126 -1.13 20.60 -1.97
CA GLY A 126 -1.11 21.31 -0.69
C GLY A 126 -2.21 20.91 0.30
N TYR A 127 -3.02 19.89 0.01
CA TYR A 127 -4.00 19.33 0.95
C TYR A 127 -3.31 18.40 1.97
N GLY A 128 -2.40 18.95 2.78
CA GLY A 128 -1.56 18.19 3.72
C GLY A 128 -2.35 17.38 4.75
N THR A 129 -3.51 17.85 5.18
CA THR A 129 -4.40 17.14 6.12
C THR A 129 -4.86 15.79 5.54
N TRP A 130 -5.34 15.76 4.29
CA TRP A 130 -5.75 14.52 3.64
C TRP A 130 -4.58 13.57 3.40
N ALA A 131 -3.44 14.09 2.97
CA ALA A 131 -2.22 13.30 2.81
C ALA A 131 -1.79 12.65 4.14
N THR A 132 -1.82 13.42 5.24
CA THR A 132 -1.48 12.91 6.59
C THR A 132 -2.48 11.85 7.06
N VAL A 133 -3.77 12.06 6.86
CA VAL A 133 -4.81 11.08 7.22
C VAL A 133 -4.60 9.77 6.49
N VAL A 134 -4.40 9.79 5.16
CA VAL A 134 -4.21 8.57 4.35
C VAL A 134 -2.91 7.84 4.73
N SER A 135 -1.80 8.58 4.93
CA SER A 135 -0.52 7.94 5.30
C SER A 135 -0.52 7.35 6.71
N THR A 136 -1.14 8.04 7.67
CA THR A 136 -1.23 7.57 9.07
C THR A 136 -2.23 6.42 9.20
N ALA A 137 -3.28 6.42 8.39
CA ALA A 137 -4.32 5.38 8.42
C ALA A 137 -3.74 3.99 8.17
N ARG A 138 -2.82 3.84 7.21
CA ARG A 138 -2.25 2.54 6.84
C ARG A 138 -1.53 1.86 8.00
N GLN A 139 -0.62 2.55 8.66
CA GLN A 139 0.25 1.97 9.70
C GLN A 139 -0.28 2.22 11.11
N GLY A 140 -1.03 3.29 11.33
CA GLY A 140 -1.56 3.67 12.64
C GLY A 140 -2.98 3.13 12.87
N TRP A 141 -3.95 3.69 12.16
CA TRP A 141 -5.36 3.49 12.48
C TRP A 141 -5.92 2.12 12.08
N PHE A 142 -5.41 1.53 10.99
CA PHE A 142 -5.88 0.22 10.55
C PHE A 142 -4.97 -0.91 11.04
N LEU A 143 -3.64 -0.81 10.86
CA LEU A 143 -2.75 -1.91 11.17
C LEU A 143 -2.67 -2.22 12.66
N ILE A 144 -2.53 -1.19 13.53
CA ILE A 144 -2.34 -1.41 14.97
C ILE A 144 -3.58 -2.08 15.61
N PRO A 145 -4.83 -1.57 15.43
CA PRO A 145 -5.99 -2.25 15.98
C PRO A 145 -6.19 -3.66 15.43
N LEU A 146 -5.95 -3.86 14.12
CA LEU A 146 -6.08 -5.18 13.51
C LEU A 146 -5.07 -6.16 14.10
N LEU A 147 -3.81 -5.76 14.32
CA LEU A 147 -2.82 -6.59 14.99
C LEU A 147 -3.23 -6.95 16.42
N LEU A 148 -3.73 -5.98 17.19
CA LEU A 148 -4.14 -6.19 18.57
C LEU A 148 -5.37 -7.11 18.69
N ILE A 149 -6.26 -7.13 17.71
CA ILE A 149 -7.46 -7.95 17.71
C ILE A 149 -7.19 -9.33 17.09
N LEU A 150 -6.53 -9.39 15.93
CA LEU A 150 -6.36 -10.65 15.20
C LEU A 150 -5.26 -11.52 15.79
N THR A 151 -4.18 -10.94 16.33
CA THR A 151 -3.09 -11.75 16.89
C THR A 151 -3.55 -12.66 18.04
N PRO A 152 -4.28 -12.18 19.07
CA PRO A 152 -4.77 -13.06 20.13
C PRO A 152 -5.87 -14.01 19.67
N ALA A 153 -6.64 -13.65 18.62
CA ALA A 153 -7.76 -14.46 18.12
C ALA A 153 -7.30 -15.64 17.25
N ILE A 154 -6.35 -15.43 16.35
CA ILE A 154 -5.96 -16.40 15.30
C ILE A 154 -4.45 -16.67 15.27
N GLY A 155 -3.71 -16.18 16.24
CA GLY A 155 -2.26 -16.41 16.35
C GLY A 155 -1.46 -15.78 15.19
N ILE A 156 -0.47 -16.53 14.68
CA ILE A 156 0.43 -16.04 13.62
C ILE A 156 -0.32 -15.67 12.33
N LEU A 157 -1.41 -16.36 12.01
CA LEU A 157 -2.27 -16.01 10.87
C LEU A 157 -2.87 -14.61 11.01
N GLY A 158 -3.16 -14.18 12.25
CA GLY A 158 -3.64 -12.83 12.54
C GLY A 158 -2.64 -11.76 12.11
N ILE A 159 -1.34 -12.00 12.37
CA ILE A 159 -0.27 -11.09 11.95
C ILE A 159 -0.15 -11.03 10.43
N GLN A 160 -0.29 -12.18 9.75
CA GLN A 160 -0.18 -12.29 8.29
C GLN A 160 -1.35 -11.62 7.56
N ILE A 161 -2.55 -11.66 8.13
CA ILE A 161 -3.78 -11.11 7.54
C ILE A 161 -3.95 -9.64 7.90
N ALA A 162 -3.43 -9.18 9.03
CA ALA A 162 -3.60 -7.79 9.49
C ALA A 162 -3.11 -6.76 8.47
N GLN A 163 -1.97 -7.00 7.82
CA GLN A 163 -1.41 -6.09 6.82
C GLN A 163 -2.29 -5.99 5.56
N PRO A 164 -2.69 -7.09 4.91
CA PRO A 164 -3.63 -7.04 3.79
C PRO A 164 -4.96 -6.33 4.11
N LEU A 165 -5.51 -6.57 5.28
CA LEU A 165 -6.75 -5.90 5.71
C LEU A 165 -6.54 -4.39 5.92
N ALA A 166 -5.42 -3.99 6.50
CA ALA A 166 -5.06 -2.58 6.64
C ALA A 166 -4.89 -1.91 5.27
N ASP A 167 -4.30 -2.59 4.29
CA ASP A 167 -4.15 -2.10 2.92
C ASP A 167 -5.51 -1.91 2.23
N ILE A 168 -6.45 -2.82 2.41
CA ILE A 168 -7.83 -2.70 1.90
C ILE A 168 -8.53 -1.49 2.55
N GLY A 169 -8.49 -1.38 3.88
CA GLY A 169 -9.09 -0.25 4.58
C GLY A 169 -8.51 1.10 4.16
N THR A 170 -7.19 1.18 4.00
CA THR A 170 -6.52 2.39 3.54
C THR A 170 -6.88 2.72 2.08
N THR A 171 -7.04 1.71 1.23
CA THR A 171 -7.45 1.90 -0.17
C THR A 171 -8.85 2.49 -0.26
N ILE A 172 -9.79 2.01 0.54
CA ILE A 172 -11.16 2.56 0.62
C ILE A 172 -11.11 4.03 1.04
N LEU A 173 -10.32 4.34 2.08
CA LEU A 173 -10.14 5.71 2.56
C LEU A 173 -9.49 6.61 1.48
N ALA A 174 -8.48 6.12 0.77
CA ALA A 174 -7.82 6.85 -0.30
C ALA A 174 -8.76 7.16 -1.47
N ILE A 175 -9.60 6.20 -1.88
CA ILE A 175 -10.62 6.40 -2.91
C ILE A 175 -11.65 7.44 -2.45
N TRP A 176 -12.09 7.38 -1.21
CA TRP A 176 -13.04 8.34 -0.65
C TRP A 176 -12.45 9.75 -0.61
N ALA A 177 -11.21 9.90 -0.13
CA ALA A 177 -10.51 11.18 -0.12
C ALA A 177 -10.34 11.77 -1.52
N LEU A 178 -9.90 10.97 -2.50
CA LEU A 178 -9.78 11.41 -3.90
C LEU A 178 -11.12 11.85 -4.50
N ARG A 179 -12.20 11.13 -4.21
CA ARG A 179 -13.54 11.51 -4.69
C ARG A 179 -13.99 12.86 -4.15
N LEU A 180 -13.78 13.11 -2.85
CA LEU A 180 -14.11 14.39 -2.25
C LEU A 180 -13.30 15.53 -2.85
N ILE A 181 -11.98 15.37 -2.95
CA ILE A 181 -11.07 16.36 -3.50
C ILE A 181 -11.43 16.68 -4.96
N PHE A 182 -11.62 15.67 -5.79
CA PHE A 182 -11.97 15.91 -7.20
C PHE A 182 -13.35 16.52 -7.40
N LYS A 183 -14.31 16.20 -6.53
CA LYS A 183 -15.62 16.86 -6.54
C LYS A 183 -15.49 18.36 -6.28
N ASP A 184 -14.72 18.75 -5.27
CA ASP A 184 -14.50 20.16 -4.92
C ASP A 184 -13.73 20.91 -6.01
N LEU A 185 -12.78 20.25 -6.67
CA LEU A 185 -11.99 20.85 -7.75
C LEU A 185 -12.82 21.11 -9.01
N LEU A 186 -13.66 20.15 -9.40
CA LEU A 186 -14.51 20.29 -10.58
C LEU A 186 -15.59 21.37 -10.38
N LEU A 187 -16.13 21.50 -9.17
CA LEU A 187 -17.05 22.59 -8.82
C LEU A 187 -16.37 23.97 -8.91
N LYS A 188 -15.08 24.08 -8.57
CA LYS A 188 -14.31 25.32 -8.71
C LYS A 188 -14.06 25.66 -10.18
N GLU A 189 -13.81 24.66 -11.03
CA GLU A 189 -13.62 24.86 -12.47
C GLU A 189 -14.89 25.44 -13.12
N GLU A 190 -16.06 24.84 -12.81
CA GLU A 190 -17.38 25.30 -13.31
C GLU A 190 -17.76 26.72 -12.85
N MET A 191 -17.25 27.18 -11.69
CA MET A 191 -17.52 28.54 -11.19
C MET A 191 -16.57 29.60 -11.79
N THR A 192 -15.53 29.20 -12.51
CA THR A 192 -14.49 30.08 -13.06
C THR A 192 -14.65 30.28 -14.58
N GLU A 193 -15.42 29.40 -15.24
CA GLU A 193 -15.89 29.55 -16.64
C GLU A 193 -17.15 30.42 -16.72
#